data_2f1c360218e8230c125681d55d4c60af
#
_entry.id   2f1c360218e8230c125681d55d4c60af
#
_cell.length_a   1.000
_cell.length_b   1.000
_cell.length_c   1.000
_cell.angle_alpha   90.00
_cell.angle_beta   90.00
_cell.angle_gamma   90.00
#
_symmetry.space_group_name_H-M   'P 1'
#
loop_
_entity.id
_entity.type
_entity.pdbx_description
1 polymer ?
#
loop_
_entity_poly.entity_id
_entity_poly.type
_entity_poly.pdbx_seq_one_letter_code
_entity_poly.pdbx_strand_id
1 'polypeptide(L)'
;MSSCTTSHVTLRQLEALAAVADAGGFTAAAELLGRSQPTVSKEIQTLERTLRHELVTRSGRNTRLSEEGLRLLPRARRVLSEVAELELTARTPQRRQTITVRVACTPSVSNRLLPELLQEIERSMSQLDVTVKEVETGGVETLVDQGEADLGLCHHPRHTRLTRTDVLGSDELVLIGRDDVLSGVPSPDDLSALAPIPLLLWPRDNHPEYFDSLVSLCRTRGLSPLLLIGADRLSGARRYLLTQGRAVSIVP
;
A
#
# COMPACT_ATOMS: atom_id res chain seq x y z
N MET A 1 8.02 -35.77 13.57
CA MET A 1 6.63 -35.72 14.08
C MET A 1 6.43 -34.33 14.66
N SER A 2 5.86 -33.39 13.85
CA SER A 2 5.57 -32.04 14.32
C SER A 2 4.37 -32.09 15.25
N SER A 3 4.56 -31.74 16.53
CA SER A 3 3.49 -31.58 17.49
C SER A 3 2.55 -30.46 17.02
N CYS A 4 1.31 -30.83 16.74
CA CYS A 4 0.24 -29.89 16.47
C CYS A 4 0.02 -29.06 17.75
N THR A 5 0.58 -27.85 17.80
CA THR A 5 0.39 -26.94 18.93
C THR A 5 -1.06 -26.49 18.89
N THR A 6 -1.86 -26.86 19.88
CA THR A 6 -3.26 -26.45 19.98
C THR A 6 -3.28 -24.93 20.16
N SER A 7 -3.62 -24.19 19.11
CA SER A 7 -3.81 -22.75 19.20
C SER A 7 -5.11 -22.45 19.95
N HIS A 8 -5.03 -21.56 20.93
CA HIS A 8 -6.22 -21.05 21.65
C HIS A 8 -6.88 -19.85 20.93
N VAL A 9 -6.25 -19.35 19.87
CA VAL A 9 -6.78 -18.28 19.01
C VAL A 9 -7.65 -18.91 17.93
N THR A 10 -8.82 -18.33 17.67
CA THR A 10 -9.76 -18.79 16.65
C THR A 10 -9.87 -17.80 15.50
N LEU A 11 -10.24 -18.27 14.30
CA LEU A 11 -10.49 -17.41 13.14
C LEU A 11 -11.56 -16.34 13.43
N ARG A 12 -12.63 -16.69 14.14
CA ARG A 12 -13.68 -15.74 14.52
C ARG A 12 -13.15 -14.56 15.34
N GLN A 13 -12.16 -14.79 16.19
CA GLN A 13 -11.52 -13.74 16.97
C GLN A 13 -10.65 -12.83 16.09
N LEU A 14 -9.95 -13.41 15.11
CA LEU A 14 -9.15 -12.64 14.14
C LEU A 14 -10.06 -11.81 13.22
N GLU A 15 -11.18 -12.39 12.75
CA GLU A 15 -12.22 -11.66 11.99
C GLU A 15 -12.77 -10.48 12.80
N ALA A 16 -13.07 -10.67 14.08
CA ALA A 16 -13.55 -9.62 14.96
C ALA A 16 -12.52 -8.48 15.09
N LEU A 17 -11.23 -8.80 15.24
CA LEU A 17 -10.16 -7.81 15.32
C LEU A 17 -10.05 -7.00 14.02
N ALA A 18 -10.05 -7.69 12.87
CA ALA A 18 -9.99 -7.04 11.56
C ALA A 18 -11.20 -6.13 11.32
N ALA A 19 -12.41 -6.63 11.60
CA ALA A 19 -13.64 -5.87 11.41
C ALA A 19 -13.71 -4.62 12.32
N VAL A 20 -13.26 -4.71 13.57
CA VAL A 20 -13.20 -3.54 14.48
C VAL A 20 -12.20 -2.51 13.97
N ALA A 21 -11.08 -2.95 13.40
CA ALA A 21 -10.10 -2.06 12.79
C ALA A 21 -10.67 -1.33 11.56
N ASP A 22 -11.37 -2.05 10.67
CA ASP A 22 -11.89 -1.52 9.41
C ASP A 22 -13.10 -0.60 9.63
N ALA A 23 -13.99 -0.99 10.53
CA ALA A 23 -15.24 -0.27 10.81
C ALA A 23 -15.10 0.85 11.87
N GLY A 24 -13.97 0.93 12.58
CA GLY A 24 -13.71 1.93 13.60
C GLY A 24 -14.56 1.79 14.88
N GLY A 25 -15.27 0.65 15.07
CA GLY A 25 -16.09 0.44 16.26
C GLY A 25 -16.80 -0.91 16.30
N PHE A 26 -17.20 -1.30 17.51
CA PHE A 26 -17.82 -2.63 17.74
C PHE A 26 -19.19 -2.80 17.08
N THR A 27 -20.00 -1.73 17.03
CA THR A 27 -21.35 -1.80 16.43
C THR A 27 -21.25 -1.98 14.91
N ALA A 28 -20.47 -1.16 14.24
CA ALA A 28 -20.24 -1.26 12.80
C ALA A 28 -19.54 -2.56 12.40
N ALA A 29 -18.59 -3.04 13.23
CA ALA A 29 -17.94 -4.34 13.03
C ALA A 29 -18.95 -5.51 13.16
N ALA A 30 -19.89 -5.41 14.08
CA ALA A 30 -20.95 -6.41 14.26
C ALA A 30 -21.87 -6.47 13.03
N GLU A 31 -22.26 -5.32 12.50
CA GLU A 31 -23.03 -5.22 11.26
C GLU A 31 -22.28 -5.82 10.07
N LEU A 32 -20.98 -5.48 9.92
CA LEU A 32 -20.11 -6.01 8.87
C LEU A 32 -20.03 -7.53 8.91
N LEU A 33 -19.94 -8.11 10.11
CA LEU A 33 -19.80 -9.57 10.31
C LEU A 33 -21.15 -10.31 10.38
N GLY A 34 -22.30 -9.62 10.35
CA GLY A 34 -23.61 -10.23 10.55
C GLY A 34 -23.77 -10.86 11.93
N ARG A 35 -23.14 -10.29 12.98
CA ARG A 35 -23.12 -10.78 14.36
C ARG A 35 -23.66 -9.72 15.32
N SER A 36 -24.00 -10.12 16.57
CA SER A 36 -24.36 -9.16 17.59
C SER A 36 -23.12 -8.43 18.15
N GLN A 37 -23.26 -7.17 18.52
CA GLN A 37 -22.18 -6.38 19.14
C GLN A 37 -21.62 -7.05 20.42
N PRO A 38 -22.43 -7.63 21.33
CA PRO A 38 -21.89 -8.39 22.48
C PRO A 38 -21.03 -9.59 22.07
N THR A 39 -21.38 -10.27 20.96
CA THR A 39 -20.58 -11.38 20.42
C THR A 39 -19.21 -10.91 19.98
N VAL A 40 -19.13 -9.86 19.17
CA VAL A 40 -17.87 -9.30 18.69
C VAL A 40 -17.02 -8.80 19.87
N SER A 41 -17.63 -8.11 20.85
CA SER A 41 -16.93 -7.66 22.06
C SER A 41 -16.36 -8.84 22.87
N LYS A 42 -17.12 -9.95 23.02
CA LYS A 42 -16.67 -11.14 23.72
C LYS A 42 -15.52 -11.84 22.98
N GLU A 43 -15.57 -11.89 21.66
CA GLU A 43 -14.51 -12.46 20.83
C GLU A 43 -13.19 -11.70 21.01
N ILE A 44 -13.23 -10.36 20.97
CA ILE A 44 -12.07 -9.49 21.22
C ILE A 44 -11.53 -9.71 22.65
N GLN A 45 -12.38 -9.62 23.68
CA GLN A 45 -11.96 -9.83 25.07
C GLN A 45 -11.33 -11.20 25.29
N THR A 46 -11.81 -12.23 24.59
CA THR A 46 -11.23 -13.58 24.68
C THR A 46 -9.88 -13.64 24.00
N LEU A 47 -9.72 -12.97 22.85
CA LEU A 47 -8.44 -12.85 22.15
C LEU A 47 -7.41 -12.12 23.01
N GLU A 48 -7.78 -10.99 23.61
CA GLU A 48 -6.94 -10.21 24.52
C GLU A 48 -6.47 -11.03 25.73
N ARG A 49 -7.38 -11.79 26.34
CA ARG A 49 -7.02 -12.69 27.43
C ARG A 49 -6.07 -13.80 27.01
N THR A 50 -6.29 -14.37 25.83
CA THR A 50 -5.43 -15.43 25.27
C THR A 50 -4.03 -14.91 24.98
N LEU A 51 -3.94 -13.72 24.38
CA LEU A 51 -2.66 -13.10 24.01
C LEU A 51 -2.01 -12.32 25.17
N ARG A 52 -2.77 -12.07 26.26
CA ARG A 52 -2.37 -11.27 27.44
C ARG A 52 -1.98 -9.84 27.09
N HIS A 53 -2.64 -9.28 26.08
CA HIS A 53 -2.46 -7.90 25.62
C HIS A 53 -3.81 -7.27 25.35
N GLU A 54 -3.95 -5.98 25.65
CA GLU A 54 -5.08 -5.18 25.20
C GLU A 54 -4.84 -4.83 23.71
N LEU A 55 -5.80 -5.18 22.87
CA LEU A 55 -5.72 -4.95 21.41
C LEU A 55 -6.58 -3.78 20.97
N VAL A 56 -7.60 -3.44 21.76
CA VAL A 56 -8.58 -2.40 21.45
C VAL A 56 -8.75 -1.47 22.64
N THR A 57 -8.45 -0.20 22.45
CA THR A 57 -8.65 0.85 23.47
C THR A 57 -9.98 1.57 23.24
N ARG A 58 -10.64 1.96 24.34
CA ARG A 58 -11.85 2.78 24.33
C ARG A 58 -11.52 4.17 24.88
N SER A 59 -11.63 5.19 24.05
CA SER A 59 -11.51 6.58 24.48
C SER A 59 -12.84 7.31 24.24
N GLY A 60 -13.67 7.39 25.25
CA GLY A 60 -15.01 7.97 25.14
C GLY A 60 -15.90 7.19 24.15
N ARG A 61 -16.34 7.87 23.07
CA ARG A 61 -17.15 7.25 22.00
C ARG A 61 -16.32 6.60 20.90
N ASN A 62 -14.99 6.77 20.92
CA ASN A 62 -14.12 6.24 19.86
C ASN A 62 -13.47 4.93 20.29
N THR A 63 -13.52 3.96 19.40
CA THR A 63 -12.83 2.68 19.52
C THR A 63 -11.63 2.71 18.57
N ARG A 64 -10.44 2.40 19.07
CA ARG A 64 -9.20 2.34 18.27
C ARG A 64 -8.40 1.11 18.65
N LEU A 65 -7.59 0.63 17.73
CA LEU A 65 -6.61 -0.38 18.09
C LEU A 65 -5.55 0.22 19.01
N SER A 66 -5.09 -0.58 19.97
CA SER A 66 -3.90 -0.29 20.74
C SER A 66 -2.65 -0.41 19.85
N GLU A 67 -1.48 -0.01 20.35
CA GLU A 67 -0.21 -0.22 19.66
C GLU A 67 0.01 -1.72 19.35
N GLU A 68 -0.33 -2.58 20.30
CA GLU A 68 -0.23 -4.01 20.14
C GLU A 68 -1.26 -4.56 19.15
N GLY A 69 -2.48 -4.01 19.16
CA GLY A 69 -3.51 -4.33 18.15
C GLY A 69 -3.06 -3.97 16.74
N LEU A 70 -2.47 -2.79 16.57
CA LEU A 70 -1.91 -2.36 15.28
C LEU A 70 -0.76 -3.28 14.81
N ARG A 71 0.08 -3.73 15.73
CA ARG A 71 1.19 -4.65 15.44
C ARG A 71 0.71 -6.05 15.05
N LEU A 72 -0.37 -6.53 15.64
CA LEU A 72 -0.91 -7.89 15.41
C LEU A 72 -1.89 -7.96 14.23
N LEU A 73 -2.56 -6.87 13.89
CA LEU A 73 -3.55 -6.82 12.82
C LEU A 73 -3.04 -7.37 11.47
N PRO A 74 -1.84 -7.01 10.98
CA PRO A 74 -1.33 -7.55 9.72
C PRO A 74 -1.20 -9.07 9.73
N ARG A 75 -0.76 -9.62 10.86
CA ARG A 75 -0.62 -11.08 11.03
C ARG A 75 -1.98 -11.77 11.09
N ALA A 76 -2.97 -11.15 11.75
CA ALA A 76 -4.33 -11.66 11.79
C ALA A 76 -4.95 -11.70 10.37
N ARG A 77 -4.79 -10.63 9.60
CA ARG A 77 -5.26 -10.56 8.21
C ARG A 77 -4.58 -11.61 7.32
N ARG A 78 -3.29 -11.82 7.49
CA ARG A 78 -2.57 -12.86 6.76
C ARG A 78 -3.13 -14.26 7.02
N VAL A 79 -3.39 -14.60 8.28
CA VAL A 79 -4.02 -15.90 8.63
C VAL A 79 -5.39 -16.04 7.99
N LEU A 80 -6.22 -14.98 8.01
CA LEU A 80 -7.54 -14.99 7.37
C LEU A 80 -7.44 -15.16 5.85
N SER A 81 -6.47 -14.52 5.22
CA SER A 81 -6.20 -14.67 3.78
C SER A 81 -5.79 -16.10 3.43
N GLU A 82 -4.88 -16.70 4.20
CA GLU A 82 -4.45 -18.09 4.00
C GLU A 82 -5.63 -19.08 4.10
N VAL A 83 -6.55 -18.83 5.03
CA VAL A 83 -7.77 -19.66 5.15
C VAL A 83 -8.69 -19.48 3.94
N ALA A 84 -8.88 -18.25 3.46
CA ALA A 84 -9.67 -17.99 2.26
C ALA A 84 -9.07 -18.68 1.03
N GLU A 85 -7.74 -18.68 0.88
CA GLU A 85 -7.03 -19.39 -0.20
C GLU A 85 -7.19 -20.92 -0.09
N LEU A 86 -7.14 -21.46 1.13
CA LEU A 86 -7.38 -22.88 1.37
C LEU A 86 -8.79 -23.28 0.93
N GLU A 87 -9.81 -22.49 1.28
CA GLU A 87 -11.19 -22.74 0.85
C GLU A 87 -11.36 -22.66 -0.67
N LEU A 88 -10.70 -21.68 -1.30
CA LEU A 88 -10.72 -21.52 -2.75
C LEU A 88 -10.07 -22.73 -3.44
N THR A 89 -8.91 -23.15 -2.95
CA THR A 89 -8.18 -24.33 -3.44
C THR A 89 -9.00 -25.60 -3.31
N ALA A 90 -9.72 -25.79 -2.20
CA ALA A 90 -10.57 -26.95 -1.99
C ALA A 90 -11.78 -27.02 -2.94
N ARG A 91 -12.26 -25.86 -3.43
CA ARG A 91 -13.37 -25.76 -4.39
C ARG A 91 -12.95 -25.89 -5.85
N THR A 92 -11.66 -25.76 -6.15
CA THR A 92 -11.13 -25.78 -7.53
C THR A 92 -10.59 -27.19 -7.84
N PRO A 93 -11.12 -27.92 -8.85
CA PRO A 93 -10.57 -29.23 -9.21
C PRO A 93 -9.12 -29.07 -9.64
N GLN A 94 -8.24 -29.90 -9.09
CA GLN A 94 -6.80 -30.05 -9.34
C GLN A 94 -6.24 -29.36 -10.60
N ARG A 95 -6.08 -28.05 -10.57
CA ARG A 95 -5.05 -27.37 -11.36
C ARG A 95 -3.77 -27.44 -10.53
N ARG A 96 -2.61 -27.68 -11.18
CA ARG A 96 -1.27 -27.73 -10.57
C ARG A 96 -1.22 -26.76 -9.38
N GLN A 97 -0.66 -27.21 -8.24
CA GLN A 97 -0.44 -26.33 -7.08
C GLN A 97 0.29 -25.07 -7.54
N THR A 98 -0.48 -24.04 -7.88
CA THR A 98 0.05 -22.72 -8.20
C THR A 98 0.16 -21.96 -6.90
N ILE A 99 1.35 -21.44 -6.64
CA ILE A 99 1.59 -20.54 -5.50
C ILE A 99 1.16 -19.16 -5.95
N THR A 100 0.14 -18.58 -5.34
CA THR A 100 -0.28 -17.22 -5.62
C THR A 100 0.60 -16.24 -4.85
N VAL A 101 1.21 -15.28 -5.56
CA VAL A 101 1.98 -14.17 -4.99
C VAL A 101 1.24 -12.87 -5.27
N ARG A 102 0.89 -12.15 -4.21
CA ARG A 102 0.20 -10.85 -4.29
C ARG A 102 1.24 -9.73 -4.29
N VAL A 103 1.30 -8.97 -5.36
CA VAL A 103 2.25 -7.87 -5.55
C VAL A 103 1.51 -6.54 -5.49
N ALA A 104 1.91 -5.66 -4.58
CA ALA A 104 1.51 -4.26 -4.60
C ALA A 104 2.56 -3.43 -5.32
N CYS A 105 2.16 -2.53 -6.21
CA CYS A 105 3.11 -1.67 -6.90
C CYS A 105 2.54 -0.27 -7.19
N THR A 106 3.44 0.70 -7.42
CA THR A 106 3.06 2.03 -7.89
C THR A 106 2.87 2.04 -9.42
N PRO A 107 2.10 2.99 -9.97
CA PRO A 107 1.85 3.08 -11.42
C PRO A 107 3.13 3.15 -12.27
N SER A 108 4.17 3.83 -11.80
CA SER A 108 5.45 3.92 -12.52
C SER A 108 6.13 2.56 -12.65
N VAL A 109 6.09 1.74 -11.60
CA VAL A 109 6.63 0.37 -11.61
C VAL A 109 5.73 -0.56 -12.42
N SER A 110 4.40 -0.45 -12.25
CA SER A 110 3.41 -1.26 -12.98
C SER A 110 3.57 -1.13 -14.49
N ASN A 111 3.74 0.09 -14.99
CA ASN A 111 3.81 0.34 -16.43
C ASN A 111 5.18 -0.01 -17.05
N ARG A 112 6.25 -0.02 -16.27
CA ARG A 112 7.62 -0.16 -16.80
C ARG A 112 8.28 -1.50 -16.50
N LEU A 113 8.30 -1.90 -15.24
CA LEU A 113 9.04 -3.11 -14.82
C LEU A 113 8.17 -4.36 -14.79
N LEU A 114 6.90 -4.21 -14.46
CA LEU A 114 6.01 -5.34 -14.21
C LEU A 114 5.80 -6.23 -15.44
N PRO A 115 5.61 -5.72 -16.68
CA PRO A 115 5.42 -6.58 -17.83
C PRO A 115 6.59 -7.54 -18.11
N GLU A 116 7.82 -7.04 -17.99
CA GLU A 116 9.04 -7.84 -18.18
C GLU A 116 9.21 -8.86 -17.05
N LEU A 117 8.92 -8.44 -15.82
CA LEU A 117 8.98 -9.32 -14.64
C LEU A 117 7.97 -10.47 -14.77
N LEU A 118 6.73 -10.19 -15.17
CA LEU A 118 5.70 -11.22 -15.35
C LEU A 118 6.07 -12.20 -16.46
N GLN A 119 6.60 -11.73 -17.58
CA GLN A 119 7.08 -12.61 -18.65
C GLN A 119 8.22 -13.54 -18.17
N GLU A 120 9.14 -13.02 -17.36
CA GLU A 120 10.22 -13.82 -16.80
C GLU A 120 9.69 -14.85 -15.80
N ILE A 121 8.73 -14.48 -14.95
CA ILE A 121 8.09 -15.39 -13.99
C ILE A 121 7.36 -16.51 -14.74
N GLU A 122 6.57 -16.20 -15.75
CA GLU A 122 5.84 -17.19 -16.56
C GLU A 122 6.79 -18.18 -17.22
N ARG A 123 7.94 -17.70 -17.70
CA ARG A 123 8.95 -18.53 -18.35
C ARG A 123 9.72 -19.42 -17.38
N SER A 124 10.10 -18.89 -16.22
CA SER A 124 11.02 -19.55 -15.28
C SER A 124 10.31 -20.27 -14.14
N MET A 125 9.10 -19.84 -13.78
CA MET A 125 8.37 -20.28 -12.59
C MET A 125 6.88 -20.56 -12.90
N SER A 126 6.60 -21.47 -13.81
CA SER A 126 5.23 -21.77 -14.29
C SER A 126 4.22 -22.20 -13.20
N GLN A 127 4.69 -22.42 -11.99
CA GLN A 127 3.87 -22.72 -10.81
C GLN A 127 3.50 -21.48 -9.99
N LEU A 128 4.01 -20.29 -10.36
CA LEU A 128 3.60 -19.04 -9.71
C LEU A 128 2.44 -18.40 -10.48
N ASP A 129 1.44 -18.00 -9.73
CA ASP A 129 0.36 -17.12 -10.17
C ASP A 129 0.54 -15.76 -9.49
N VAL A 130 0.67 -14.70 -10.27
CA VAL A 130 0.94 -13.37 -9.74
C VAL A 130 -0.29 -12.50 -9.89
N THR A 131 -0.82 -12.05 -8.76
CA THR A 131 -1.87 -11.03 -8.73
C THR A 131 -1.26 -9.67 -8.40
N VAL A 132 -1.68 -8.63 -9.13
CA VAL A 132 -1.11 -7.30 -8.99
C VAL A 132 -2.17 -6.31 -8.52
N LYS A 133 -1.83 -5.53 -7.49
CA LYS A 133 -2.63 -4.41 -6.98
C LYS A 133 -1.84 -3.12 -7.14
N GLU A 134 -2.32 -2.28 -8.04
CA GLU A 134 -1.75 -0.95 -8.23
C GLU A 134 -2.27 0.02 -7.17
N VAL A 135 -1.36 0.75 -6.52
CA VAL A 135 -1.68 1.73 -5.47
C VAL A 135 -0.81 2.97 -5.60
N GLU A 136 -1.29 4.06 -5.06
CA GLU A 136 -0.57 5.34 -5.03
C GLU A 136 0.73 5.27 -4.18
N THR A 137 1.61 6.23 -4.42
CA THR A 137 2.84 6.41 -3.65
C THR A 137 2.55 6.46 -2.15
N GLY A 138 3.25 5.64 -1.38
CA GLY A 138 3.06 5.47 0.08
C GLY A 138 2.00 4.44 0.47
N GLY A 139 1.26 3.86 -0.49
CA GLY A 139 0.28 2.81 -0.23
C GLY A 139 0.84 1.39 -0.28
N VAL A 140 1.95 1.19 -0.98
CA VAL A 140 2.56 -0.14 -1.19
C VAL A 140 2.96 -0.78 0.14
N GLU A 141 3.71 -0.05 0.97
CA GLU A 141 4.17 -0.53 2.27
C GLU A 141 3.01 -0.82 3.21
N THR A 142 1.95 -0.03 3.13
CA THR A 142 0.75 -0.24 3.92
C THR A 142 0.09 -1.58 3.60
N LEU A 143 -0.02 -1.95 2.32
CA LEU A 143 -0.59 -3.23 1.91
C LEU A 143 0.29 -4.41 2.34
N VAL A 144 1.61 -4.28 2.26
CA VAL A 144 2.53 -5.32 2.73
C VAL A 144 2.48 -5.45 4.25
N ASP A 145 2.49 -4.35 4.98
CA ASP A 145 2.39 -4.36 6.45
C ASP A 145 1.04 -4.92 6.94
N GLN A 146 -0.03 -4.70 6.17
CA GLN A 146 -1.36 -5.25 6.46
C GLN A 146 -1.52 -6.71 6.04
N GLY A 147 -0.53 -7.29 5.33
CA GLY A 147 -0.62 -8.65 4.80
C GLY A 147 -1.61 -8.79 3.63
N GLU A 148 -2.00 -7.66 3.00
CA GLU A 148 -2.81 -7.65 1.79
C GLU A 148 -1.97 -7.89 0.53
N ALA A 149 -0.66 -7.66 0.60
CA ALA A 149 0.33 -8.02 -0.41
C ALA A 149 1.48 -8.79 0.23
N ASP A 150 2.07 -9.71 -0.53
CA ASP A 150 3.24 -10.50 -0.10
C ASP A 150 4.54 -9.78 -0.46
N LEU A 151 4.51 -9.02 -1.55
CA LEU A 151 5.63 -8.19 -2.03
C LEU A 151 5.15 -6.79 -2.40
N GLY A 152 6.02 -5.80 -2.19
CA GLY A 152 5.84 -4.43 -2.62
C GLY A 152 6.93 -4.00 -3.58
N LEU A 153 6.57 -3.37 -4.70
CA LEU A 153 7.50 -2.77 -5.66
C LEU A 153 7.19 -1.27 -5.78
N CYS A 154 8.11 -0.45 -5.33
CA CYS A 154 7.94 1.02 -5.35
C CYS A 154 9.28 1.75 -5.36
N HIS A 155 9.25 3.03 -5.70
CA HIS A 155 10.36 3.93 -5.51
C HIS A 155 10.32 4.50 -4.08
N HIS A 156 11.49 4.68 -3.47
CA HIS A 156 11.63 5.26 -2.13
C HIS A 156 10.72 4.59 -1.08
N PRO A 157 10.88 3.29 -0.78
CA PRO A 157 10.06 2.63 0.22
C PRO A 157 10.29 3.24 1.60
N ARG A 158 9.21 3.40 2.37
CA ARG A 158 9.32 3.73 3.79
C ARG A 158 9.85 2.51 4.53
N HIS A 159 10.86 2.72 5.36
CA HIS A 159 11.34 1.65 6.21
C HIS A 159 10.33 1.36 7.32
N THR A 160 9.80 0.16 7.35
CA THR A 160 8.95 -0.32 8.44
C THR A 160 9.70 -1.38 9.25
N ARG A 161 9.24 -1.63 10.49
CA ARG A 161 9.84 -2.68 11.33
C ARG A 161 9.36 -4.08 10.92
N LEU A 162 8.37 -4.18 10.07
CA LEU A 162 7.67 -5.43 9.73
C LEU A 162 8.13 -6.00 8.39
N THR A 163 8.72 -5.19 7.52
CA THR A 163 9.12 -5.58 6.17
C THR A 163 10.63 -5.47 5.97
N ARG A 164 11.17 -6.41 5.20
CA ARG A 164 12.52 -6.31 4.65
C ARG A 164 12.45 -5.51 3.35
N THR A 165 13.39 -4.62 3.14
CA THR A 165 13.54 -3.84 1.92
C THR A 165 14.86 -4.18 1.25
N ASP A 166 14.80 -4.55 -0.02
CA ASP A 166 15.98 -4.78 -0.86
C ASP A 166 15.94 -3.78 -2.03
N VAL A 167 17.07 -3.17 -2.33
CA VAL A 167 17.22 -2.25 -3.47
C VAL A 167 17.51 -3.07 -4.72
N LEU A 168 16.62 -3.00 -5.71
CA LEU A 168 16.77 -3.71 -6.98
C LEU A 168 17.53 -2.90 -8.03
N GLY A 169 17.51 -1.57 -7.92
CA GLY A 169 18.15 -0.68 -8.87
C GLY A 169 17.89 0.78 -8.53
N SER A 170 18.25 1.67 -9.44
CA SER A 170 17.98 3.10 -9.36
C SER A 170 17.41 3.59 -10.68
N ASP A 171 16.50 4.57 -10.58
CA ASP A 171 15.89 5.25 -11.70
C ASP A 171 16.28 6.72 -11.72
N GLU A 172 16.35 7.28 -12.91
CA GLU A 172 16.50 8.72 -13.08
C GLU A 172 15.16 9.43 -12.90
N LEU A 173 15.18 10.57 -12.23
CA LEU A 173 14.02 11.45 -12.15
C LEU A 173 13.85 12.20 -13.47
N VAL A 174 12.67 12.12 -14.04
CA VAL A 174 12.31 12.75 -15.31
C VAL A 174 11.27 13.85 -15.08
N LEU A 175 11.50 15.00 -15.67
CA LEU A 175 10.51 16.08 -15.74
C LEU A 175 9.53 15.79 -16.88
N ILE A 176 8.25 15.75 -16.58
CA ILE A 176 7.18 15.53 -17.56
C ILE A 176 6.24 16.73 -17.63
N GLY A 177 5.83 17.07 -18.85
CA GLY A 177 4.94 18.18 -19.15
C GLY A 177 4.74 18.33 -20.64
N ARG A 178 4.16 19.45 -21.08
CA ARG A 178 4.00 19.76 -22.50
C ARG A 178 5.34 20.24 -23.10
N ASP A 179 5.63 19.81 -24.31
CA ASP A 179 6.92 20.03 -24.97
C ASP A 179 7.37 21.51 -25.03
N ASP A 180 6.44 22.43 -25.28
CA ASP A 180 6.75 23.86 -25.34
C ASP A 180 7.09 24.46 -23.96
N VAL A 181 6.57 23.88 -22.89
CA VAL A 181 6.94 24.22 -21.50
C VAL A 181 8.32 23.65 -21.17
N LEU A 182 8.57 22.39 -21.52
CA LEU A 182 9.84 21.74 -21.26
C LEU A 182 11.01 22.29 -22.07
N SER A 183 10.77 22.69 -23.31
CA SER A 183 11.80 23.33 -24.18
C SER A 183 12.29 24.65 -23.64
N GLY A 184 11.53 25.30 -22.76
CA GLY A 184 11.94 26.51 -22.04
C GLY A 184 12.93 26.28 -20.90
N VAL A 185 13.16 25.02 -20.48
CA VAL A 185 14.08 24.62 -19.40
C VAL A 185 15.48 24.46 -20.00
N PRO A 186 16.45 25.33 -19.65
CA PRO A 186 17.76 25.33 -20.32
C PRO A 186 18.63 24.13 -19.92
N SER A 187 18.45 23.62 -18.72
CA SER A 187 19.22 22.50 -18.15
C SER A 187 18.45 21.80 -17.04
N PRO A 188 18.64 20.49 -16.82
CA PRO A 188 18.12 19.80 -15.64
C PRO A 188 18.60 20.42 -14.32
N ASP A 189 19.69 21.16 -14.32
CA ASP A 189 20.25 21.81 -13.13
C ASP A 189 19.68 23.20 -12.87
N ASP A 190 18.92 23.76 -13.81
CA ASP A 190 18.25 25.04 -13.66
C ASP A 190 16.77 24.92 -14.07
N LEU A 191 15.91 24.82 -13.07
CA LEU A 191 14.46 24.72 -13.23
C LEU A 191 13.74 26.08 -13.05
N SER A 192 14.47 27.19 -12.97
CA SER A 192 13.90 28.54 -12.71
C SER A 192 12.85 28.97 -13.72
N ALA A 193 12.97 28.52 -14.96
CA ALA A 193 12.00 28.81 -16.03
C ALA A 193 10.60 28.22 -15.75
N LEU A 194 10.49 27.25 -14.84
CA LEU A 194 9.22 26.64 -14.44
C LEU A 194 8.51 27.40 -13.32
N ALA A 195 9.05 28.51 -12.82
CA ALA A 195 8.46 29.25 -11.69
C ALA A 195 6.97 29.58 -11.87
N PRO A 196 6.45 29.95 -13.08
CA PRO A 196 5.02 30.22 -13.28
C PRO A 196 4.17 28.95 -13.43
N ILE A 197 4.78 27.78 -13.57
CA ILE A 197 4.07 26.52 -13.85
C ILE A 197 3.95 25.69 -12.58
N PRO A 198 2.74 25.27 -12.17
CA PRO A 198 2.57 24.43 -11.00
C PRO A 198 3.28 23.08 -11.14
N LEU A 199 3.93 22.65 -10.06
CA LEU A 199 4.46 21.28 -9.89
C LEU A 199 3.36 20.40 -9.33
N LEU A 200 2.94 19.40 -10.09
CA LEU A 200 1.91 18.43 -9.70
C LEU A 200 2.55 17.31 -8.90
N LEU A 201 2.16 17.20 -7.64
CA LEU A 201 2.58 16.15 -6.72
C LEU A 201 1.35 15.51 -6.04
N TRP A 202 1.57 14.32 -5.45
CA TRP A 202 0.61 13.67 -4.56
C TRP A 202 0.52 14.39 -3.20
N PRO A 203 -0.51 14.12 -2.37
CA PRO A 203 -0.60 14.65 -1.02
C PRO A 203 0.66 14.28 -0.19
N ARG A 204 1.22 15.27 0.49
CA ARG A 204 2.44 15.07 1.30
C ARG A 204 2.30 13.94 2.31
N ASP A 205 1.10 13.77 2.90
CA ASP A 205 0.82 12.76 3.92
C ASP A 205 0.96 11.30 3.41
N ASN A 206 0.86 11.09 2.09
CA ASN A 206 1.07 9.76 1.50
C ASN A 206 2.51 9.29 1.66
N HIS A 207 3.49 10.21 1.47
CA HIS A 207 4.92 9.90 1.63
C HIS A 207 5.72 11.19 1.90
N PRO A 208 5.78 11.68 3.15
CA PRO A 208 6.38 12.97 3.49
C PRO A 208 7.85 13.12 3.07
N GLU A 209 8.67 12.09 3.34
CA GLU A 209 10.11 12.14 3.05
C GLU A 209 10.40 12.27 1.56
N TYR A 210 9.71 11.49 0.74
CA TYR A 210 9.88 11.56 -0.72
C TYR A 210 9.34 12.87 -1.29
N PHE A 211 8.19 13.33 -0.82
CA PHE A 211 7.62 14.63 -1.18
C PHE A 211 8.60 15.78 -0.88
N ASP A 212 9.11 15.82 0.35
CA ASP A 212 10.02 16.87 0.79
C ASP A 212 11.36 16.82 0.03
N SER A 213 11.85 15.63 -0.34
CA SER A 213 13.06 15.48 -1.16
C SER A 213 12.89 16.04 -2.56
N LEU A 214 11.73 15.84 -3.21
CA LEU A 214 11.45 16.43 -4.53
C LEU A 214 11.32 17.95 -4.48
N VAL A 215 10.64 18.49 -3.46
CA VAL A 215 10.54 19.93 -3.25
C VAL A 215 11.93 20.54 -2.98
N SER A 216 12.75 19.87 -2.19
CA SER A 216 14.14 20.29 -1.92
C SER A 216 14.98 20.26 -3.19
N LEU A 217 14.85 19.22 -4.02
CA LEU A 217 15.51 19.11 -5.32
C LEU A 217 15.17 20.29 -6.23
N CYS A 218 13.89 20.68 -6.31
CA CYS A 218 13.48 21.86 -7.07
C CYS A 218 14.16 23.12 -6.57
N ARG A 219 14.21 23.32 -5.25
CA ARG A 219 14.83 24.52 -4.64
C ARG A 219 16.33 24.60 -4.90
N THR A 220 17.05 23.48 -4.82
CA THR A 220 18.49 23.45 -5.13
C THR A 220 18.78 23.75 -6.60
N ARG A 221 17.78 23.60 -7.49
CA ARG A 221 17.82 23.91 -8.92
C ARG A 221 17.13 25.24 -9.29
N GLY A 222 17.03 26.15 -8.34
CA GLY A 222 16.54 27.53 -8.59
C GLY A 222 15.01 27.65 -8.68
N LEU A 223 14.23 26.58 -8.43
CA LEU A 223 12.78 26.60 -8.49
C LEU A 223 12.14 26.57 -7.10
N SER A 224 11.41 27.62 -6.73
CA SER A 224 10.45 27.56 -5.63
C SER A 224 9.10 27.14 -6.20
N PRO A 225 8.74 25.83 -6.13
CA PRO A 225 7.61 25.33 -6.90
C PRO A 225 6.27 25.83 -6.36
N LEU A 226 5.39 26.27 -7.25
CA LEU A 226 3.96 26.40 -6.95
C LEU A 226 3.36 24.98 -6.94
N LEU A 227 2.94 24.51 -5.76
CA LEU A 227 2.48 23.13 -5.61
C LEU A 227 1.01 22.99 -6.01
N LEU A 228 0.72 22.04 -6.89
CA LEU A 228 -0.62 21.57 -7.21
C LEU A 228 -0.78 20.17 -6.62
N ILE A 229 -1.56 20.07 -5.54
CA ILE A 229 -1.81 18.82 -4.83
C ILE A 229 -3.16 18.26 -5.23
N GLY A 230 -3.21 17.00 -5.53
CA GLY A 230 -4.44 16.32 -5.94
C GLY A 230 -4.36 15.80 -7.37
N ALA A 231 -5.43 15.19 -7.83
CA ALA A 231 -5.52 14.34 -9.01
C ALA A 231 -4.97 12.92 -8.80
N ASP A 232 -4.80 12.48 -7.56
CA ASP A 232 -4.28 11.16 -7.21
C ASP A 232 -5.15 10.02 -7.73
N ARG A 233 -6.46 10.25 -7.81
CA ARG A 233 -7.43 9.22 -8.19
C ARG A 233 -7.89 9.29 -9.63
N LEU A 234 -7.44 10.28 -10.39
CA LEU A 234 -7.88 10.51 -11.77
C LEU A 234 -6.67 10.61 -12.69
N SER A 235 -6.15 9.47 -13.13
CA SER A 235 -5.09 9.42 -14.14
C SER A 235 -5.38 10.31 -15.36
N GLY A 236 -6.66 10.43 -15.74
CA GLY A 236 -7.12 11.33 -16.78
C GLY A 236 -6.94 12.82 -16.47
N ALA A 237 -7.24 13.26 -15.22
CA ALA A 237 -7.05 14.65 -14.83
C ALA A 237 -5.56 15.03 -14.76
N ARG A 238 -4.72 14.14 -14.24
CA ARG A 238 -3.26 14.33 -14.24
C ARG A 238 -2.75 14.48 -15.68
N ARG A 239 -3.11 13.55 -16.56
CA ARG A 239 -2.73 13.59 -17.98
C ARG A 239 -3.20 14.88 -18.64
N TYR A 240 -4.44 15.30 -18.39
CA TYR A 240 -4.99 16.55 -18.94
C TYR A 240 -4.15 17.77 -18.51
N LEU A 241 -3.83 17.92 -17.21
CA LEU A 241 -3.05 19.05 -16.72
C LEU A 241 -1.67 19.12 -17.36
N LEU A 242 -0.99 17.97 -17.48
CA LEU A 242 0.33 17.87 -18.09
C LEU A 242 0.28 18.18 -19.59
N THR A 243 -0.64 17.59 -20.35
CA THR A 243 -0.74 17.77 -21.80
C THR A 243 -1.22 19.17 -22.19
N GLN A 244 -1.97 19.85 -21.33
CA GLN A 244 -2.39 21.23 -21.55
C GLN A 244 -1.36 22.27 -21.08
N GLY A 245 -0.20 21.85 -20.58
CA GLY A 245 0.84 22.75 -20.06
C GLY A 245 0.42 23.52 -18.81
N ARG A 246 -0.61 23.03 -18.09
CA ARG A 246 -1.11 23.65 -16.86
C ARG A 246 -0.36 23.20 -15.61
N ALA A 247 0.47 22.18 -15.73
CA ALA A 247 1.36 21.70 -14.70
C ALA A 247 2.53 20.93 -15.32
N VAL A 248 3.58 20.75 -14.52
CA VAL A 248 4.67 19.79 -14.76
C VAL A 248 4.73 18.82 -13.60
N SER A 249 5.36 17.66 -13.77
CA SER A 249 5.58 16.70 -12.70
C SER A 249 6.97 16.10 -12.81
N ILE A 250 7.54 15.70 -11.67
CA ILE A 250 8.80 14.96 -11.59
C ILE A 250 8.45 13.52 -11.21
N VAL A 251 8.89 12.59 -12.02
CA VAL A 251 8.59 11.15 -11.86
C VAL A 251 9.87 10.32 -12.05
N PRO A 252 9.97 9.15 -11.44
CA PRO A 252 11.00 8.16 -11.74
C PRO A 252 10.83 7.59 -13.13
#